data_d3c19551b9c18561359a461183c1eadf
#
_entry.id   d3c19551b9c18561359a461183c1eadf
#
_cell.length_a   1.000
_cell.length_b   1.000
_cell.length_c   1.000
_cell.angle_alpha   90.00
_cell.angle_beta   90.00
_cell.angle_gamma   90.00
#
_symmetry.space_group_name_H-M   'P 1'
#
loop_
_entity.id
_entity.type
_entity.pdbx_description
1 polymer ?
#
loop_
_entity_poly.entity_id
_entity_poly.type
_entity_poly.pdbx_seq_one_letter_code
_entity_poly.pdbx_strand_id
1 'polypeptide(L)'
;MSASLGSLRQDHADKAVRAPSRREFFRTVSLAGAAVGLGGARALSQIASPPPRDKALIAITLDLEMARNFPRWEDTHWDYEKGNLNAEAKRYSLEAARRVKAHGGVIHFFAVGQVFEQENVDWLKELNQNGHPIGNHTYDHVFVLATKPEDIQYRFKRAPWLIEGKTPAQVIRENIQLCTEAMRTRLGFSPAGFRTPGGFLDGLNGRPDVQQMMLDCGFKWVSCKYPAHPYGNPGEPATKEVLDGIVKAQADAQPFVYPTGLVDVPMSPISDIGAFRNARWKLDDFLRAIRLGVEWAIERRAVFDLLSHPSVLYPNDPDFRVVELVCDLVKQAGDRAAIVDLDTIAKRVAAAPR
;
A
#
# COMPACT_ATOMS: atom_id res chain seq x y z
N MET A 1 37.23 23.33 61.09
CA MET A 1 36.26 24.21 60.45
C MET A 1 35.72 23.49 59.22
N SER A 2 34.58 22.92 59.40
CA SER A 2 33.88 22.10 58.35
C SER A 2 32.84 22.99 57.66
N ALA A 3 32.89 23.11 56.34
CA ALA A 3 31.83 23.71 55.56
C ALA A 3 31.17 22.64 54.69
N SER A 4 29.91 22.41 55.00
CA SER A 4 28.97 21.54 54.31
C SER A 4 28.54 22.14 52.98
N LEU A 5 28.66 21.41 51.88
CA LEU A 5 28.06 21.72 50.60
C LEU A 5 26.78 20.90 50.44
N GLY A 6 25.64 21.59 50.48
CA GLY A 6 24.33 21.00 50.23
C GLY A 6 24.13 20.68 48.73
N SER A 7 23.74 19.46 48.42
CA SER A 7 23.39 19.00 47.09
C SER A 7 21.94 19.42 46.77
N LEU A 8 21.76 20.30 45.79
CA LEU A 8 20.49 20.54 45.14
C LEU A 8 20.25 19.43 44.10
N ARG A 9 19.36 18.51 44.40
CA ARG A 9 18.79 17.57 43.41
C ARG A 9 17.74 18.34 42.60
N GLN A 10 17.98 18.58 41.36
CA GLN A 10 16.96 18.96 40.39
C GLN A 10 16.25 17.69 39.89
N ASP A 11 14.99 17.51 40.32
CA ASP A 11 14.07 16.56 39.73
C ASP A 11 13.61 17.07 38.36
N HIS A 12 14.22 16.62 37.29
CA HIS A 12 13.66 16.72 35.96
C HIS A 12 12.76 15.50 35.73
N ALA A 13 11.46 15.67 36.01
CA ALA A 13 10.43 14.73 35.55
C ALA A 13 10.31 14.84 34.02
N ASP A 14 10.96 13.91 33.31
CA ASP A 14 10.76 13.68 31.90
C ASP A 14 9.32 13.22 31.65
N LYS A 15 8.43 14.15 31.29
CA LYS A 15 7.13 13.80 30.73
C LYS A 15 7.36 13.24 29.33
N ALA A 16 7.49 11.93 29.23
CA ALA A 16 7.44 11.22 27.96
C ALA A 16 6.11 11.57 27.26
N VAL A 17 6.17 12.40 26.21
CA VAL A 17 5.04 12.67 25.34
C VAL A 17 4.72 11.38 24.58
N ARG A 18 3.70 10.68 25.03
CA ARG A 18 3.19 9.46 24.43
C ARG A 18 2.64 9.81 23.04
N ALA A 19 3.19 9.21 21.99
CA ALA A 19 2.63 9.33 20.65
C ALA A 19 1.16 8.90 20.65
N PRO A 20 0.24 9.64 20.02
CA PRO A 20 -1.17 9.29 20.01
C PRO A 20 -1.37 7.93 19.37
N SER A 21 -2.23 7.11 19.95
CA SER A 21 -2.59 5.82 19.39
C SER A 21 -3.36 6.03 18.08
N ARG A 22 -3.31 5.04 17.16
CA ARG A 22 -4.08 5.09 15.92
C ARG A 22 -5.57 5.40 16.13
N ARG A 23 -6.15 4.97 17.26
CA ARG A 23 -7.52 5.32 17.66
C ARG A 23 -7.72 6.80 17.94
N GLU A 24 -6.75 7.46 18.52
CA GLU A 24 -6.81 8.91 18.82
C GLU A 24 -6.60 9.72 17.54
N PHE A 25 -5.72 9.30 16.65
CA PHE A 25 -5.53 9.92 15.33
C PHE A 25 -6.82 9.87 14.49
N PHE A 26 -7.51 8.74 14.45
CA PHE A 26 -8.79 8.62 13.72
C PHE A 26 -9.95 9.37 14.40
N ARG A 27 -9.96 9.52 15.73
CA ARG A 27 -10.98 10.33 16.43
C ARG A 27 -10.80 11.84 16.17
N THR A 28 -9.60 12.33 16.07
CA THR A 28 -9.31 13.75 15.85
C THR A 28 -9.70 14.19 14.43
N VAL A 29 -9.55 13.30 13.43
CA VAL A 29 -9.97 13.58 12.05
C VAL A 29 -11.49 13.52 11.89
N SER A 30 -12.21 12.72 12.71
CA SER A 30 -13.68 12.60 12.63
C SER A 30 -14.44 13.75 13.33
N LEU A 31 -13.80 14.57 14.17
CA LEU A 31 -14.46 15.64 14.93
C LEU A 31 -14.35 17.03 14.30
N ALA A 32 -13.58 17.22 13.24
CA ALA A 32 -13.45 18.49 12.54
C ALA A 32 -14.49 18.71 11.41
N GLY A 33 -15.40 17.76 11.19
CA GLY A 33 -16.37 17.77 10.09
C GLY A 33 -17.85 18.05 10.44
N ALA A 34 -18.16 18.44 11.67
CA ALA A 34 -19.55 18.62 12.11
C ALA A 34 -19.86 20.05 12.53
N ALA A 35 -19.91 20.98 11.61
CA ALA A 35 -20.76 22.19 11.69
C ALA A 35 -20.63 23.02 10.41
N VAL A 36 -21.51 22.84 9.41
CA VAL A 36 -22.13 23.90 8.60
C VAL A 36 -23.29 23.30 7.78
N GLY A 37 -24.54 23.73 8.07
CA GLY A 37 -25.54 24.11 7.08
C GLY A 37 -26.30 23.01 6.31
N LEU A 38 -27.51 22.76 6.75
CA LEU A 38 -28.65 22.23 5.96
C LEU A 38 -28.83 22.97 4.62
N GLY A 39 -28.91 22.23 3.52
CA GLY A 39 -29.47 22.75 2.27
C GLY A 39 -28.58 22.48 1.04
N GLY A 40 -28.56 21.26 0.55
CA GLY A 40 -28.00 20.93 -0.76
C GLY A 40 -28.34 19.48 -1.11
N ALA A 41 -29.24 19.29 -2.07
CA ALA A 41 -29.55 17.98 -2.62
C ALA A 41 -28.24 17.26 -3.00
N ARG A 42 -27.96 16.12 -2.36
CA ARG A 42 -26.94 15.19 -2.79
C ARG A 42 -27.28 14.75 -4.21
N ALA A 43 -26.61 15.35 -5.19
CA ALA A 43 -26.48 14.71 -6.47
C ALA A 43 -25.72 13.41 -6.21
N LEU A 44 -26.43 12.30 -6.13
CA LEU A 44 -25.88 10.96 -6.27
C LEU A 44 -25.24 10.96 -7.66
N SER A 45 -23.91 11.15 -7.71
CA SER A 45 -23.14 10.88 -8.89
C SER A 45 -23.45 9.44 -9.26
N GLN A 46 -24.26 9.25 -10.31
CA GLN A 46 -24.47 7.94 -10.91
C GLN A 46 -23.08 7.48 -11.37
N ILE A 47 -22.48 6.58 -10.59
CA ILE A 47 -21.30 5.84 -11.01
C ILE A 47 -21.77 5.07 -12.23
N ALA A 48 -21.38 5.53 -13.43
CA ALA A 48 -21.66 4.84 -14.67
C ALA A 48 -21.20 3.38 -14.52
N SER A 49 -22.08 2.45 -14.81
CA SER A 49 -21.76 1.02 -14.76
C SER A 49 -20.54 0.77 -15.63
N PRO A 50 -19.49 0.12 -15.11
CA PRO A 50 -18.30 -0.16 -15.90
C PRO A 50 -18.66 -1.00 -17.12
N PRO A 51 -17.93 -0.89 -18.23
CA PRO A 51 -18.21 -1.62 -19.48
C PRO A 51 -18.25 -3.13 -19.26
N PRO A 52 -18.86 -3.90 -20.18
CA PRO A 52 -18.96 -5.35 -20.09
C PRO A 52 -17.57 -5.95 -19.80
N ARG A 53 -17.47 -6.68 -18.72
CA ARG A 53 -16.21 -7.28 -18.27
C ARG A 53 -16.17 -8.71 -18.79
N ASP A 54 -15.30 -9.01 -19.73
CA ASP A 54 -15.17 -10.37 -20.26
C ASP A 54 -14.70 -11.35 -19.19
N LYS A 55 -13.81 -10.92 -18.29
CA LYS A 55 -13.25 -11.73 -17.21
C LYS A 55 -12.87 -10.90 -15.97
N ALA A 56 -12.76 -11.58 -14.84
CA ALA A 56 -12.15 -11.00 -13.65
C ALA A 56 -10.66 -10.73 -13.87
N LEU A 57 -10.15 -9.61 -13.36
CA LEU A 57 -8.72 -9.33 -13.34
C LEU A 57 -8.22 -9.38 -11.91
N ILE A 58 -7.34 -10.32 -11.65
CA ILE A 58 -6.75 -10.56 -10.34
C ILE A 58 -5.30 -10.07 -10.40
N ALA A 59 -4.95 -9.16 -9.51
CA ALA A 59 -3.57 -8.71 -9.34
C ALA A 59 -2.99 -9.28 -8.05
N ILE A 60 -1.71 -9.65 -8.11
CA ILE A 60 -0.87 -9.92 -6.95
C ILE A 60 0.16 -8.80 -6.93
N THR A 61 0.16 -8.01 -5.84
CA THR A 61 1.06 -6.87 -5.72
C THR A 61 1.90 -6.97 -4.46
N LEU A 62 3.20 -6.71 -4.58
CA LEU A 62 4.15 -6.79 -3.48
C LEU A 62 4.90 -5.47 -3.33
N ASP A 63 4.77 -4.84 -2.17
CA ASP A 63 5.52 -3.65 -1.83
C ASP A 63 6.90 -4.05 -1.28
N LEU A 64 7.94 -3.65 -2.01
CA LEU A 64 9.33 -3.99 -1.73
C LEU A 64 9.89 -3.05 -0.68
N GLU A 65 9.54 -3.35 0.56
CA GLU A 65 9.97 -2.63 1.75
C GLU A 65 10.05 -3.57 2.97
N MET A 66 10.81 -3.15 3.97
CA MET A 66 10.76 -3.78 5.28
C MET A 66 9.57 -3.23 6.06
N ALA A 67 8.60 -4.09 6.34
CA ALA A 67 7.41 -3.70 7.09
C ALA A 67 7.70 -3.68 8.59
N ARG A 68 7.17 -2.67 9.28
CA ARG A 68 7.28 -2.56 10.74
C ARG A 68 6.71 -3.80 11.42
N ASN A 69 7.40 -4.31 12.45
CA ASN A 69 7.11 -5.51 13.22
C ASN A 69 7.33 -6.82 12.47
N PHE A 70 8.13 -6.80 11.38
CA PHE A 70 8.50 -8.00 10.64
C PHE A 70 9.98 -7.96 10.25
N PRO A 71 10.68 -9.11 10.29
CA PRO A 71 10.16 -10.48 10.54
C PRO A 71 9.80 -10.78 12.00
N ARG A 72 10.30 -9.99 12.96
CA ARG A 72 10.02 -10.18 14.40
C ARG A 72 9.19 -9.00 14.89
N TRP A 73 8.37 -9.25 15.91
CA TRP A 73 7.47 -8.22 16.45
C TRP A 73 8.21 -6.98 16.97
N GLU A 74 9.41 -7.16 17.48
CA GLU A 74 10.30 -6.13 18.02
C GLU A 74 10.96 -5.29 16.93
N ASP A 75 10.97 -5.75 15.68
CA ASP A 75 11.56 -5.03 14.57
C ASP A 75 10.69 -3.83 14.20
N THR A 76 11.12 -2.67 14.63
CA THR A 76 10.44 -1.40 14.36
C THR A 76 11.19 -0.64 13.27
N HIS A 77 11.09 -1.14 12.03
CA HIS A 77 11.71 -0.47 10.90
C HIS A 77 11.07 0.91 10.71
N TRP A 78 11.88 1.91 10.88
CA TRP A 78 11.50 3.28 10.61
C TRP A 78 11.52 3.53 9.11
N ASP A 79 10.82 4.56 8.68
CA ASP A 79 10.68 4.84 7.26
C ASP A 79 12.03 5.03 6.53
N TYR A 80 13.08 5.50 7.20
CA TYR A 80 14.43 5.59 6.63
C TYR A 80 15.21 4.26 6.52
N GLU A 81 14.66 3.16 7.03
CA GLU A 81 15.24 1.81 6.93
C GLU A 81 14.42 0.89 6.00
N LYS A 82 13.30 1.36 5.49
CA LYS A 82 12.38 0.54 4.70
C LYS A 82 13.01 -0.07 3.45
N GLY A 83 13.95 0.61 2.84
CA GLY A 83 14.68 0.11 1.67
C GLY A 83 15.72 -0.96 1.94
N ASN A 84 16.03 -1.25 3.21
CA ASN A 84 17.04 -2.25 3.58
C ASN A 84 16.49 -3.68 3.57
N LEU A 85 15.95 -4.11 2.42
CA LEU A 85 15.43 -5.47 2.27
C LEU A 85 16.53 -6.49 2.57
N ASN A 86 16.19 -7.43 3.47
CA ASN A 86 17.05 -8.56 3.80
C ASN A 86 17.06 -9.63 2.69
N ALA A 87 17.96 -10.59 2.81
CA ALA A 87 18.12 -11.66 1.81
C ALA A 87 16.86 -12.52 1.68
N GLU A 88 16.15 -12.74 2.77
CA GLU A 88 14.93 -13.54 2.82
C GLU A 88 13.79 -12.89 2.03
N ALA A 89 13.57 -11.59 2.23
CA ALA A 89 12.54 -10.82 1.48
C ALA A 89 12.83 -10.82 -0.03
N LYS A 90 14.11 -10.67 -0.43
CA LYS A 90 14.52 -10.72 -1.84
C LYS A 90 14.28 -12.11 -2.44
N ARG A 91 14.69 -13.19 -1.73
CA ARG A 91 14.46 -14.57 -2.19
C ARG A 91 12.97 -14.89 -2.31
N TYR A 92 12.18 -14.45 -1.33
CA TYR A 92 10.72 -14.62 -1.37
C TYR A 92 10.12 -13.93 -2.60
N SER A 93 10.56 -12.70 -2.92
CA SER A 93 10.08 -11.96 -4.08
C SER A 93 10.36 -12.70 -5.40
N LEU A 94 11.58 -13.19 -5.58
CA LEU A 94 11.99 -13.93 -6.77
C LEU A 94 11.22 -15.25 -6.92
N GLU A 95 11.11 -16.03 -5.84
CA GLU A 95 10.42 -17.31 -5.87
C GLU A 95 8.91 -17.14 -6.07
N ALA A 96 8.28 -16.17 -5.41
CA ALA A 96 6.86 -15.83 -5.64
C ALA A 96 6.62 -15.46 -7.12
N ALA A 97 7.49 -14.63 -7.70
CA ALA A 97 7.43 -14.23 -9.10
C ALA A 97 7.53 -15.44 -10.03
N ARG A 98 8.50 -16.34 -9.80
CA ARG A 98 8.67 -17.57 -10.56
C ARG A 98 7.43 -18.46 -10.53
N ARG A 99 6.81 -18.61 -9.35
CA ARG A 99 5.59 -19.43 -9.18
C ARG A 99 4.42 -18.82 -9.95
N VAL A 100 4.15 -17.53 -9.79
CA VAL A 100 3.08 -16.85 -10.53
C VAL A 100 3.30 -16.92 -12.04
N LYS A 101 4.55 -16.79 -12.50
CA LYS A 101 4.90 -16.93 -13.92
C LYS A 101 4.62 -18.34 -14.45
N ALA A 102 4.89 -19.38 -13.67
CA ALA A 102 4.58 -20.76 -14.04
C ALA A 102 3.08 -21.01 -14.25
N HIS A 103 2.22 -20.21 -13.62
CA HIS A 103 0.76 -20.19 -13.82
C HIS A 103 0.31 -19.20 -14.91
N GLY A 104 1.23 -18.60 -15.67
CA GLY A 104 0.93 -17.66 -16.76
C GLY A 104 0.59 -16.25 -16.32
N GLY A 105 0.75 -15.93 -15.03
CA GLY A 105 0.50 -14.60 -14.45
C GLY A 105 1.77 -13.76 -14.26
N VAL A 106 1.61 -12.59 -13.68
CA VAL A 106 2.69 -11.70 -13.26
C VAL A 106 2.40 -11.10 -11.89
N ILE A 107 3.44 -10.77 -11.14
CA ILE A 107 3.35 -9.94 -9.93
C ILE A 107 3.71 -8.51 -10.30
N HIS A 108 2.96 -7.52 -9.83
CA HIS A 108 3.34 -6.12 -9.92
C HIS A 108 4.01 -5.71 -8.61
N PHE A 109 5.26 -5.29 -8.66
CA PHE A 109 6.03 -4.84 -7.51
C PHE A 109 6.00 -3.32 -7.37
N PHE A 110 6.14 -2.81 -6.13
CA PHE A 110 6.34 -1.39 -5.88
C PHE A 110 7.55 -1.22 -4.97
N ALA A 111 8.55 -0.46 -5.43
CA ALA A 111 9.79 -0.30 -4.71
C ALA A 111 9.93 1.09 -4.11
N VAL A 112 10.26 1.18 -2.81
CA VAL A 112 10.75 2.43 -2.23
C VAL A 112 12.14 2.74 -2.80
N GLY A 113 12.41 4.02 -3.06
CA GLY A 113 13.65 4.44 -3.72
C GLY A 113 14.92 4.04 -2.98
N GLN A 114 14.87 3.96 -1.66
CA GLN A 114 16.00 3.51 -0.83
C GLN A 114 16.47 2.07 -1.16
N VAL A 115 15.63 1.22 -1.75
CA VAL A 115 16.05 -0.11 -2.23
C VAL A 115 17.18 0.01 -3.25
N PHE A 116 17.21 1.10 -4.02
CA PHE A 116 18.23 1.36 -5.05
C PHE A 116 19.57 1.84 -4.48
N GLU A 117 19.64 2.14 -3.17
CA GLU A 117 20.92 2.42 -2.48
C GLU A 117 21.70 1.14 -2.20
N GLN A 118 21.07 -0.03 -2.26
CA GLN A 118 21.75 -1.31 -2.04
C GLN A 118 22.83 -1.55 -3.11
N GLU A 119 23.93 -2.18 -2.71
CA GLU A 119 25.05 -2.48 -3.59
C GLU A 119 24.62 -3.24 -4.84
N ASN A 120 23.82 -4.29 -4.65
CA ASN A 120 23.32 -5.14 -5.73
C ASN A 120 21.78 -5.05 -5.85
N VAL A 121 21.31 -4.66 -7.03
CA VAL A 121 19.90 -4.58 -7.41
C VAL A 121 19.56 -5.48 -8.63
N ASP A 122 20.41 -6.41 -8.98
CA ASP A 122 20.22 -7.27 -10.17
C ASP A 122 19.00 -8.16 -10.05
N TRP A 123 18.61 -8.54 -8.84
CA TRP A 123 17.36 -9.25 -8.59
C TRP A 123 16.11 -8.48 -9.03
N LEU A 124 16.12 -7.15 -8.99
CA LEU A 124 15.03 -6.32 -9.55
C LEU A 124 15.05 -6.33 -11.08
N LYS A 125 16.25 -6.32 -11.69
CA LYS A 125 16.37 -6.46 -13.16
C LYS A 125 15.84 -7.83 -13.60
N GLU A 126 16.16 -8.90 -12.85
CA GLU A 126 15.66 -10.25 -13.10
C GLU A 126 14.12 -10.29 -13.06
N LEU A 127 13.48 -9.68 -12.05
CA LEU A 127 12.02 -9.58 -11.97
C LEU A 127 11.44 -8.91 -13.22
N ASN A 128 11.98 -7.75 -13.61
CA ASN A 128 11.51 -7.00 -14.76
C ASN A 128 11.71 -7.75 -16.10
N GLN A 129 12.88 -8.39 -16.29
CA GLN A 129 13.20 -9.20 -17.47
C GLN A 129 12.26 -10.40 -17.62
N ASN A 130 11.78 -10.94 -16.51
CA ASN A 130 10.77 -12.00 -16.48
C ASN A 130 9.33 -11.49 -16.64
N GLY A 131 9.15 -10.19 -16.93
CA GLY A 131 7.85 -9.56 -17.21
C GLY A 131 7.07 -9.15 -15.98
N HIS A 132 7.71 -9.06 -14.80
CA HIS A 132 7.11 -8.54 -13.59
C HIS A 132 7.40 -7.04 -13.50
N PRO A 133 6.38 -6.15 -13.66
CA PRO A 133 6.59 -4.72 -13.63
C PRO A 133 6.95 -4.23 -12.21
N ILE A 134 7.72 -3.15 -12.15
CA ILE A 134 8.10 -2.49 -10.90
C ILE A 134 7.63 -1.04 -10.95
N GLY A 135 6.77 -0.64 -10.03
CA GLY A 135 6.24 0.70 -9.85
C GLY A 135 7.01 1.50 -8.80
N ASN A 136 6.72 2.80 -8.76
CA ASN A 136 7.27 3.77 -7.81
C ASN A 136 6.47 3.76 -6.50
N HIS A 137 7.19 3.71 -5.35
CA HIS A 137 6.59 3.77 -4.01
C HIS A 137 7.18 4.93 -3.18
N THR A 138 7.50 6.06 -3.84
CA THR A 138 8.30 7.18 -3.36
C THR A 138 9.72 6.78 -2.93
N TYR A 139 10.61 7.75 -2.74
CA TYR A 139 11.99 7.43 -2.37
C TYR A 139 12.11 7.04 -0.89
N ASP A 140 11.60 7.89 0.00
CA ASP A 140 11.68 7.73 1.45
C ASP A 140 10.38 7.21 2.08
N HIS A 141 9.46 6.63 1.31
CA HIS A 141 8.14 6.20 1.81
C HIS A 141 7.33 7.36 2.44
N VAL A 142 7.17 8.48 1.71
CA VAL A 142 6.52 9.69 2.21
C VAL A 142 5.00 9.63 2.17
N PHE A 143 4.35 10.26 3.16
CA PHE A 143 2.90 10.41 3.19
C PHE A 143 2.45 11.49 2.21
N VAL A 144 1.90 11.08 1.07
CA VAL A 144 1.60 12.00 -0.06
C VAL A 144 0.45 12.99 0.22
N LEU A 145 -0.34 12.77 1.27
CA LEU A 145 -1.40 13.69 1.70
C LEU A 145 -0.94 14.69 2.75
N ALA A 146 0.35 14.70 3.12
CA ALA A 146 0.88 15.61 4.12
C ALA A 146 0.69 17.07 3.71
N THR A 147 0.20 17.88 4.65
CA THR A 147 0.04 19.34 4.53
C THR A 147 1.02 20.11 5.39
N LYS A 148 1.74 19.40 6.28
CA LYS A 148 2.75 19.96 7.18
C LYS A 148 4.06 19.17 7.03
N PRO A 149 5.21 19.82 7.21
CA PRO A 149 6.51 19.17 7.08
C PRO A 149 6.70 17.95 7.99
N GLU A 150 6.23 18.03 9.24
CA GLU A 150 6.35 16.95 10.24
C GLU A 150 5.52 15.71 9.93
N ASP A 151 4.53 15.83 9.04
CA ASP A 151 3.64 14.73 8.66
C ASP A 151 4.15 13.97 7.42
N ILE A 152 5.12 14.53 6.67
CA ILE A 152 5.61 13.95 5.42
C ILE A 152 6.23 12.58 5.68
N GLN A 153 7.14 12.49 6.66
CA GLN A 153 7.86 11.29 6.99
C GLN A 153 8.66 11.46 8.29
N TYR A 154 8.82 10.39 9.06
CA TYR A 154 9.55 10.40 10.32
C TYR A 154 10.97 10.97 10.22
N ARG A 155 11.70 10.66 9.13
CA ARG A 155 13.04 11.20 8.83
C ARG A 155 13.05 12.72 8.86
N PHE A 156 12.09 13.36 8.19
CA PHE A 156 12.00 14.82 8.10
C PHE A 156 11.54 15.44 9.42
N LYS A 157 10.71 14.74 10.20
CA LYS A 157 10.38 15.14 11.56
C LYS A 157 11.60 15.20 12.47
N ARG A 158 12.52 14.22 12.31
CA ARG A 158 13.77 14.15 13.08
C ARG A 158 14.86 15.07 12.57
N ALA A 159 14.88 15.33 11.29
CA ALA A 159 15.91 16.13 10.59
C ALA A 159 15.25 17.19 9.70
N PRO A 160 14.55 18.19 10.27
CA PRO A 160 13.77 19.17 9.51
C PRO A 160 14.62 20.02 8.57
N TRP A 161 15.92 20.15 8.84
CA TRP A 161 16.85 20.87 7.95
C TRP A 161 17.00 20.24 6.57
N LEU A 162 16.66 18.94 6.39
CA LEU A 162 16.71 18.27 5.09
C LEU A 162 15.68 18.83 4.10
N ILE A 163 14.62 19.47 4.61
CA ILE A 163 13.53 20.03 3.83
C ILE A 163 13.29 21.52 4.10
N GLU A 164 14.26 22.19 4.73
CA GLU A 164 14.18 23.61 5.05
C GLU A 164 13.92 24.45 3.79
N GLY A 165 12.99 25.39 3.88
CA GLY A 165 12.60 26.25 2.77
C GLY A 165 11.70 25.61 1.72
N LYS A 166 11.31 24.34 1.89
CA LYS A 166 10.41 23.63 0.95
C LYS A 166 9.02 23.44 1.54
N THR A 167 8.02 23.54 0.68
CA THR A 167 6.65 23.15 1.02
C THR A 167 6.50 21.63 1.03
N PRO A 168 5.52 21.05 1.77
CA PRO A 168 5.25 19.61 1.73
C PRO A 168 5.03 19.08 0.30
N ALA A 169 4.31 19.82 -0.53
CA ALA A 169 4.07 19.43 -1.92
C ALA A 169 5.36 19.34 -2.75
N GLN A 170 6.31 20.27 -2.53
CA GLN A 170 7.62 20.22 -3.19
C GLN A 170 8.42 18.99 -2.75
N VAL A 171 8.46 18.71 -1.45
CA VAL A 171 9.19 17.55 -0.90
C VAL A 171 8.60 16.24 -1.43
N ILE A 172 7.27 16.11 -1.45
CA ILE A 172 6.58 14.92 -1.96
C ILE A 172 6.88 14.72 -3.46
N ARG A 173 6.77 15.80 -4.26
CA ARG A 173 7.09 15.75 -5.71
C ARG A 173 8.55 15.33 -5.94
N GLU A 174 9.49 15.95 -5.26
CA GLU A 174 10.90 15.60 -5.36
C GLU A 174 11.17 14.14 -4.98
N ASN A 175 10.50 13.66 -3.95
CA ASN A 175 10.64 12.29 -3.47
C ASN A 175 10.13 11.26 -4.49
N ILE A 176 9.04 11.56 -5.19
CA ILE A 176 8.52 10.76 -6.31
C ILE A 176 9.48 10.76 -7.49
N GLN A 177 9.98 11.95 -7.87
CA GLN A 177 10.92 12.10 -8.97
C GLN A 177 12.26 11.43 -8.70
N LEU A 178 12.78 11.54 -7.46
CA LEU A 178 14.03 10.91 -7.03
C LEU A 178 13.93 9.37 -7.13
N CYS A 179 12.80 8.79 -6.70
CA CYS A 179 12.57 7.36 -6.87
C CYS A 179 12.56 6.95 -8.35
N THR A 180 11.88 7.72 -9.21
CA THR A 180 11.87 7.47 -10.67
C THR A 180 13.27 7.52 -11.25
N GLU A 181 14.08 8.51 -10.86
CA GLU A 181 15.44 8.67 -11.37
C GLU A 181 16.39 7.57 -10.86
N ALA A 182 16.23 7.16 -9.58
CA ALA A 182 16.97 6.02 -9.04
C ALA A 182 16.67 4.73 -9.81
N MET A 183 15.40 4.49 -10.17
CA MET A 183 15.02 3.35 -11.01
C MET A 183 15.68 3.42 -12.40
N ARG A 184 15.63 4.56 -13.06
CA ARG A 184 16.27 4.74 -14.38
C ARG A 184 17.76 4.47 -14.33
N THR A 185 18.42 5.03 -13.33
CA THR A 185 19.88 4.94 -13.18
C THR A 185 20.33 3.52 -12.83
N ARG A 186 19.62 2.84 -11.91
CA ARG A 186 20.04 1.55 -11.38
C ARG A 186 19.52 0.36 -12.18
N LEU A 187 18.31 0.50 -12.76
CA LEU A 187 17.63 -0.60 -13.47
C LEU A 187 17.58 -0.39 -14.98
N GLY A 188 17.71 0.85 -15.49
CA GLY A 188 17.66 1.16 -16.91
C GLY A 188 16.23 1.31 -17.48
N PHE A 189 15.19 1.35 -16.63
CA PHE A 189 13.80 1.56 -17.07
C PHE A 189 13.04 2.52 -16.14
N SER A 190 11.92 3.04 -16.64
CA SER A 190 11.02 3.90 -15.86
C SER A 190 10.00 3.06 -15.08
N PRO A 191 9.50 3.59 -13.93
CA PRO A 191 8.51 2.86 -13.13
C PRO A 191 7.22 2.58 -13.90
N ALA A 192 6.66 1.39 -13.67
CA ALA A 192 5.35 0.99 -14.16
C ALA A 192 4.28 1.37 -13.12
N GLY A 193 3.83 2.64 -13.17
CA GLY A 193 2.81 3.16 -12.26
C GLY A 193 3.31 3.56 -10.87
N PHE A 194 2.36 3.92 -10.02
CA PHE A 194 2.62 4.48 -8.69
C PHE A 194 1.69 3.88 -7.64
N ARG A 195 2.25 3.51 -6.49
CA ARG A 195 1.48 3.19 -5.28
C ARG A 195 1.86 4.14 -4.16
N THR A 196 0.85 4.66 -3.44
CA THR A 196 1.10 5.52 -2.29
C THR A 196 1.64 4.73 -1.11
N PRO A 197 2.63 5.26 -0.38
CA PRO A 197 2.94 4.78 0.96
C PRO A 197 1.71 4.85 1.87
N GLY A 198 1.17 3.68 2.23
CA GLY A 198 -0.11 3.54 2.89
C GLY A 198 -1.32 3.70 1.95
N GLY A 199 -2.44 3.10 2.36
CA GLY A 199 -3.72 3.19 1.67
C GLY A 199 -4.66 4.18 2.36
N PHE A 200 -5.52 4.85 1.57
CA PHE A 200 -6.47 5.85 2.05
C PHE A 200 -7.91 5.39 1.82
N LEU A 201 -8.80 5.60 2.78
CA LEU A 201 -10.20 5.15 2.71
C LEU A 201 -10.90 5.64 1.44
N ASP A 202 -10.71 6.93 1.13
CA ASP A 202 -11.34 7.58 -0.02
C ASP A 202 -10.36 7.82 -1.19
N GLY A 203 -9.19 7.17 -1.17
CA GLY A 203 -8.15 7.41 -2.15
C GLY A 203 -7.67 8.87 -2.11
N LEU A 204 -7.56 9.49 -3.29
CA LEU A 204 -7.21 10.91 -3.44
C LEU A 204 -8.45 11.81 -3.64
N ASN A 205 -9.67 11.35 -3.29
CA ASN A 205 -10.84 12.21 -3.36
C ASN A 205 -10.65 13.46 -2.47
N GLY A 206 -11.07 14.62 -2.97
CA GLY A 206 -10.87 15.91 -2.29
C GLY A 206 -9.44 16.46 -2.36
N ARG A 207 -8.50 15.79 -3.07
CA ARG A 207 -7.11 16.23 -3.24
C ARG A 207 -6.73 16.32 -4.73
N PRO A 208 -7.40 17.19 -5.52
CA PRO A 208 -7.08 17.40 -6.93
C PRO A 208 -5.64 17.90 -7.13
N ASP A 209 -5.07 18.59 -6.15
CA ASP A 209 -3.67 19.02 -6.12
C ASP A 209 -2.70 17.83 -6.16
N VAL A 210 -2.97 16.77 -5.37
CA VAL A 210 -2.15 15.55 -5.36
C VAL A 210 -2.40 14.72 -6.63
N GLN A 211 -3.65 14.62 -7.10
CA GLN A 211 -3.98 13.96 -8.36
C GLN A 211 -3.20 14.59 -9.53
N GLN A 212 -3.20 15.94 -9.61
CA GLN A 212 -2.47 16.64 -10.64
C GLN A 212 -0.95 16.46 -10.50
N MET A 213 -0.43 16.45 -9.26
CA MET A 213 0.99 16.16 -9.01
C MET A 213 1.40 14.79 -9.58
N MET A 214 0.56 13.75 -9.43
CA MET A 214 0.84 12.43 -10.01
C MET A 214 0.88 12.47 -11.53
N LEU A 215 -0.09 13.16 -12.16
CA LEU A 215 -0.12 13.38 -13.62
C LEU A 215 1.12 14.15 -14.11
N ASP A 216 1.53 15.21 -13.39
CA ASP A 216 2.72 16.00 -13.72
C ASP A 216 4.02 15.19 -13.57
N CYS A 217 4.06 14.22 -12.65
CA CYS A 217 5.16 13.26 -12.51
C CYS A 217 5.13 12.16 -13.59
N GLY A 218 4.14 12.16 -14.49
CA GLY A 218 4.03 11.25 -15.63
C GLY A 218 3.21 9.99 -15.36
N PHE A 219 2.60 9.83 -14.18
CA PHE A 219 1.76 8.69 -13.87
C PHE A 219 0.34 8.90 -14.40
N LYS A 220 -0.21 7.90 -15.07
CA LYS A 220 -1.59 7.89 -15.55
C LYS A 220 -2.55 7.20 -14.59
N TRP A 221 -2.02 6.43 -13.67
CA TRP A 221 -2.76 5.73 -12.65
C TRP A 221 -1.96 5.63 -11.35
N VAL A 222 -2.69 5.44 -10.27
CA VAL A 222 -2.18 5.21 -8.93
C VAL A 222 -2.90 4.02 -8.30
N SER A 223 -2.29 3.39 -7.29
CA SER A 223 -2.95 2.46 -6.39
C SER A 223 -2.90 3.06 -4.99
N CYS A 224 -4.03 3.63 -4.53
CA CYS A 224 -4.05 4.37 -3.27
C CYS A 224 -5.32 4.18 -2.43
N LYS A 225 -6.48 3.92 -3.03
CA LYS A 225 -7.69 3.66 -2.25
C LYS A 225 -7.59 2.29 -1.57
N TYR A 226 -7.88 2.27 -0.27
CA TYR A 226 -7.95 1.06 0.53
C TYR A 226 -9.22 1.10 1.38
N PRO A 227 -10.29 0.39 0.98
CA PRO A 227 -11.59 0.48 1.62
C PRO A 227 -11.57 0.05 3.09
N ALA A 228 -12.42 0.68 3.88
CA ALA A 228 -12.62 0.26 5.27
C ALA A 228 -13.23 -1.14 5.34
N HIS A 229 -12.71 -1.94 6.23
CA HIS A 229 -13.23 -3.28 6.52
C HIS A 229 -12.98 -3.67 7.98
N PRO A 230 -13.74 -4.62 8.55
CA PRO A 230 -13.50 -5.08 9.91
C PRO A 230 -12.24 -5.95 9.99
N TYR A 231 -11.63 -5.99 11.17
CA TYR A 231 -10.50 -6.89 11.50
C TYR A 231 -10.86 -7.94 12.57
N GLY A 232 -11.96 -7.73 13.31
CA GLY A 232 -12.27 -8.49 14.51
C GLY A 232 -11.37 -8.11 15.70
N ASN A 233 -11.29 -8.96 16.69
CA ASN A 233 -10.42 -8.78 17.85
C ASN A 233 -9.02 -9.30 17.54
N PRO A 234 -7.95 -8.58 17.88
CA PRO A 234 -6.60 -9.04 17.61
C PRO A 234 -6.26 -10.34 18.34
N GLY A 235 -5.78 -11.34 17.60
CA GLY A 235 -5.40 -12.65 18.10
C GLY A 235 -6.52 -13.68 18.11
N GLU A 236 -7.75 -13.29 17.79
CA GLU A 236 -8.88 -14.20 17.60
C GLU A 236 -9.01 -14.63 16.14
N PRO A 237 -9.52 -15.82 15.85
CA PRO A 237 -9.83 -16.25 14.48
C PRO A 237 -10.83 -15.30 13.81
N ALA A 238 -10.72 -15.15 12.49
CA ALA A 238 -11.66 -14.35 11.72
C ALA A 238 -13.07 -14.97 11.79
N THR A 239 -14.02 -14.22 12.38
CA THR A 239 -15.41 -14.68 12.45
C THR A 239 -16.08 -14.57 11.08
N LYS A 240 -17.25 -15.21 10.92
CA LYS A 240 -18.04 -15.12 9.70
C LYS A 240 -18.41 -13.65 9.39
N GLU A 241 -18.79 -12.89 10.39
CA GLU A 241 -19.18 -11.48 10.26
C GLU A 241 -18.02 -10.61 9.78
N VAL A 242 -16.80 -10.88 10.27
CA VAL A 242 -15.58 -10.18 9.80
C VAL A 242 -15.31 -10.52 8.35
N LEU A 243 -15.36 -11.79 7.97
CA LEU A 243 -15.14 -12.23 6.59
C LEU A 243 -16.20 -11.68 5.63
N ASP A 244 -17.47 -11.72 6.00
CA ASP A 244 -18.58 -11.14 5.21
C ASP A 244 -18.40 -9.62 5.04
N GLY A 245 -17.93 -8.92 6.09
CA GLY A 245 -17.62 -7.49 6.03
C GLY A 245 -16.47 -7.16 5.08
N ILE A 246 -15.42 -7.99 5.03
CA ILE A 246 -14.30 -7.88 4.09
C ILE A 246 -14.79 -8.06 2.66
N VAL A 247 -15.60 -9.11 2.40
CA VAL A 247 -16.17 -9.39 1.08
C VAL A 247 -17.10 -8.26 0.64
N LYS A 248 -17.92 -7.71 1.54
CA LYS A 248 -18.79 -6.57 1.23
C LYS A 248 -17.97 -5.35 0.82
N ALA A 249 -16.86 -5.07 1.51
CA ALA A 249 -15.99 -3.94 1.20
C ALA A 249 -15.28 -4.08 -0.16
N GLN A 250 -15.23 -5.30 -0.74
CA GLN A 250 -14.60 -5.53 -2.06
C GLN A 250 -15.32 -4.75 -3.18
N ALA A 251 -16.60 -4.42 -3.03
CA ALA A 251 -17.32 -3.58 -3.98
C ALA A 251 -16.74 -2.16 -4.08
N ASP A 252 -16.20 -1.63 -2.97
CA ASP A 252 -15.56 -0.31 -2.93
C ASP A 252 -14.10 -0.32 -3.42
N ALA A 253 -13.54 -1.51 -3.62
CA ALA A 253 -12.18 -1.71 -4.13
C ALA A 253 -12.17 -1.87 -5.66
N GLN A 254 -13.12 -1.27 -6.38
CA GLN A 254 -13.13 -1.34 -7.84
C GLN A 254 -12.46 -0.12 -8.47
N PRO A 255 -11.70 -0.30 -9.55
CA PRO A 255 -11.00 0.79 -10.22
C PRO A 255 -11.96 1.86 -10.77
N PHE A 256 -11.52 3.11 -10.71
CA PHE A 256 -12.30 4.26 -11.18
C PHE A 256 -11.38 5.39 -11.68
N VAL A 257 -11.96 6.41 -12.29
CA VAL A 257 -11.25 7.58 -12.80
C VAL A 257 -11.62 8.81 -11.99
N TYR A 258 -10.64 9.52 -11.47
CA TYR A 258 -10.84 10.83 -10.84
C TYR A 258 -11.26 11.90 -11.86
N PRO A 259 -11.88 13.02 -11.44
CA PRO A 259 -12.24 14.12 -12.35
C PRO A 259 -11.05 14.70 -13.11
N THR A 260 -9.83 14.60 -12.58
CA THR A 260 -8.59 15.01 -13.25
C THR A 260 -8.14 14.09 -14.38
N GLY A 261 -8.76 12.93 -14.53
CA GLY A 261 -8.36 11.90 -15.49
C GLY A 261 -7.38 10.86 -14.95
N LEU A 262 -6.87 11.03 -13.74
CA LEU A 262 -6.03 10.04 -13.08
C LEU A 262 -6.89 8.80 -12.73
N VAL A 263 -6.39 7.60 -13.03
CA VAL A 263 -7.06 6.34 -12.66
C VAL A 263 -6.60 5.91 -11.27
N ASP A 264 -7.52 5.44 -10.42
CA ASP A 264 -7.19 4.69 -9.20
C ASP A 264 -7.47 3.20 -9.41
N VAL A 265 -6.49 2.37 -9.08
CA VAL A 265 -6.65 0.92 -8.96
C VAL A 265 -6.55 0.57 -7.48
N PRO A 266 -7.70 0.51 -6.78
CA PRO A 266 -7.75 0.29 -5.34
C PRO A 266 -7.14 -1.06 -4.93
N MET A 267 -6.52 -1.08 -3.76
CA MET A 267 -6.14 -2.30 -3.07
C MET A 267 -7.39 -3.00 -2.53
N SER A 268 -7.45 -4.32 -2.63
CA SER A 268 -8.55 -5.10 -2.05
C SER A 268 -8.55 -5.06 -0.52
N PRO A 269 -9.72 -5.15 0.11
CA PRO A 269 -9.81 -5.25 1.57
C PRO A 269 -9.02 -6.45 2.07
N ILE A 270 -8.35 -6.26 3.19
CA ILE A 270 -7.40 -7.16 3.85
C ILE A 270 -6.07 -7.36 3.09
N SER A 271 -5.05 -6.76 3.64
CA SER A 271 -3.65 -6.99 3.30
C SER A 271 -2.99 -7.89 4.35
N ASP A 272 -1.79 -8.34 4.09
CA ASP A 272 -0.95 -9.05 5.06
C ASP A 272 -0.70 -8.22 6.34
N ILE A 273 -0.51 -6.90 6.21
CA ILE A 273 -0.41 -5.99 7.37
C ILE A 273 -1.73 -5.99 8.16
N GLY A 274 -2.86 -5.97 7.49
CA GLY A 274 -4.18 -6.07 8.09
C GLY A 274 -4.33 -7.37 8.87
N ALA A 275 -3.98 -8.47 8.25
CA ALA A 275 -4.08 -9.82 8.83
C ALA A 275 -3.07 -10.03 9.98
N PHE A 276 -1.77 -9.92 9.70
CA PHE A 276 -0.75 -10.39 10.65
C PHE A 276 -0.37 -9.36 11.70
N ARG A 277 -0.37 -8.06 11.40
CA ARG A 277 -0.03 -7.02 12.36
C ARG A 277 -1.25 -6.48 13.11
N ASN A 278 -2.33 -6.15 12.41
CA ASN A 278 -3.48 -5.50 13.03
C ASN A 278 -4.41 -6.51 13.69
N ALA A 279 -4.83 -7.53 12.95
CA ALA A 279 -5.72 -8.59 13.45
C ALA A 279 -4.99 -9.73 14.17
N ARG A 280 -3.67 -9.87 13.97
CA ARG A 280 -2.86 -10.98 14.52
C ARG A 280 -3.42 -12.36 14.17
N TRP A 281 -3.91 -12.49 12.96
CA TRP A 281 -4.47 -13.73 12.45
C TRP A 281 -3.39 -14.79 12.19
N LYS A 282 -3.82 -16.04 12.20
CA LYS A 282 -3.03 -17.14 11.64
C LYS A 282 -3.16 -17.11 10.11
N LEU A 283 -2.22 -17.77 9.43
CA LEU A 283 -2.20 -17.86 7.96
C LEU A 283 -3.52 -18.40 7.39
N ASP A 284 -4.14 -19.40 8.03
CA ASP A 284 -5.37 -19.99 7.52
C ASP A 284 -6.55 -19.01 7.49
N ASP A 285 -6.65 -18.08 8.45
CA ASP A 285 -7.67 -17.04 8.44
C ASP A 285 -7.44 -16.04 7.29
N PHE A 286 -6.17 -15.68 7.04
CA PHE A 286 -5.80 -14.82 5.91
C PHE A 286 -6.11 -15.49 4.58
N LEU A 287 -5.77 -16.77 4.42
CA LEU A 287 -6.11 -17.56 3.24
C LEU A 287 -7.62 -17.65 2.98
N ARG A 288 -8.43 -17.80 4.05
CA ARG A 288 -9.90 -17.77 3.94
C ARG A 288 -10.40 -16.43 3.41
N ALA A 289 -9.89 -15.33 3.95
CA ALA A 289 -10.29 -13.98 3.51
C ALA A 289 -9.90 -13.73 2.04
N ILE A 290 -8.68 -14.10 1.62
CA ILE A 290 -8.24 -14.00 0.23
C ILE A 290 -9.13 -14.84 -0.69
N ARG A 291 -9.39 -16.10 -0.34
CA ARG A 291 -10.25 -16.99 -1.13
C ARG A 291 -11.59 -16.34 -1.41
N LEU A 292 -12.28 -15.86 -0.38
CA LEU A 292 -13.59 -15.25 -0.51
C LEU A 292 -13.55 -13.98 -1.37
N GLY A 293 -12.52 -13.15 -1.24
CA GLY A 293 -12.35 -11.94 -2.05
C GLY A 293 -12.10 -12.25 -3.54
N VAL A 294 -11.23 -13.24 -3.83
CA VAL A 294 -10.95 -13.68 -5.20
C VAL A 294 -12.17 -14.34 -5.82
N GLU A 295 -12.86 -15.23 -5.11
CA GLU A 295 -14.11 -15.87 -5.57
C GLU A 295 -15.19 -14.83 -5.87
N TRP A 296 -15.37 -13.83 -4.99
CA TRP A 296 -16.27 -12.70 -5.24
C TRP A 296 -15.94 -11.95 -6.53
N ALA A 297 -14.64 -11.69 -6.77
CA ALA A 297 -14.20 -11.00 -7.98
C ALA A 297 -14.44 -11.85 -9.24
N ILE A 298 -14.18 -13.16 -9.17
CA ILE A 298 -14.40 -14.09 -10.29
C ILE A 298 -15.89 -14.17 -10.66
N GLU A 299 -16.78 -14.32 -9.67
CA GLU A 299 -18.23 -14.36 -9.88
C GLU A 299 -18.76 -13.10 -10.55
N ARG A 300 -18.23 -11.94 -10.18
CA ARG A 300 -18.68 -10.62 -10.67
C ARG A 300 -17.86 -10.08 -11.83
N ARG A 301 -16.89 -10.85 -12.32
CA ARG A 301 -15.92 -10.39 -13.35
C ARG A 301 -15.30 -9.05 -12.97
N ALA A 302 -15.02 -8.90 -11.69
CA ALA A 302 -14.52 -7.70 -11.04
C ALA A 302 -12.99 -7.70 -10.95
N VAL A 303 -12.43 -6.72 -10.23
CA VAL A 303 -11.00 -6.62 -9.93
C VAL A 303 -10.76 -7.03 -8.48
N PHE A 304 -9.64 -7.74 -8.26
CA PHE A 304 -9.07 -8.02 -6.95
C PHE A 304 -7.58 -7.70 -7.02
N ASP A 305 -7.08 -6.87 -6.10
CA ASP A 305 -5.65 -6.54 -5.96
C ASP A 305 -5.16 -7.00 -4.57
N LEU A 306 -4.43 -8.10 -4.54
CA LEU A 306 -3.78 -8.58 -3.31
C LEU A 306 -2.57 -7.72 -2.99
N LEU A 307 -2.69 -6.84 -1.98
CA LEU A 307 -1.55 -6.13 -1.41
C LEU A 307 -0.86 -6.98 -0.36
N SER A 308 0.43 -7.21 -0.53
CA SER A 308 1.28 -7.85 0.48
C SER A 308 2.72 -7.33 0.43
N HIS A 309 3.53 -7.78 1.42
CA HIS A 309 4.95 -7.39 1.55
C HIS A 309 5.80 -8.65 1.70
N PRO A 310 6.85 -8.83 0.92
CA PRO A 310 7.75 -9.99 1.08
C PRO A 310 8.30 -10.14 2.49
N SER A 311 8.61 -8.99 3.16
CA SER A 311 9.09 -8.96 4.54
C SER A 311 8.08 -9.47 5.57
N VAL A 312 6.78 -9.43 5.26
CA VAL A 312 5.70 -9.96 6.08
C VAL A 312 5.39 -11.41 5.73
N LEU A 313 5.40 -11.72 4.43
CA LEU A 313 5.00 -13.06 3.97
C LEU A 313 6.04 -14.11 4.29
N TYR A 314 7.35 -13.85 4.10
CA TYR A 314 8.32 -14.92 4.29
C TYR A 314 8.34 -15.53 5.72
N PRO A 315 8.09 -14.79 6.82
CA PRO A 315 7.98 -15.41 8.14
C PRO A 315 6.61 -16.03 8.44
N ASN A 316 5.53 -15.58 7.79
CA ASN A 316 4.16 -16.04 8.05
C ASN A 316 3.66 -17.08 7.05
N ASP A 317 4.21 -17.08 5.83
CA ASP A 317 3.85 -17.97 4.73
C ASP A 317 5.11 -18.41 3.95
N PRO A 318 6.06 -19.11 4.57
CA PRO A 318 7.30 -19.54 3.93
C PRO A 318 7.07 -20.51 2.75
N ASP A 319 5.92 -21.15 2.70
CA ASP A 319 5.55 -22.15 1.68
C ASP A 319 4.78 -21.54 0.50
N PHE A 320 4.61 -20.20 0.45
CA PHE A 320 3.93 -19.49 -0.65
C PHE A 320 2.45 -19.82 -0.82
N ARG A 321 1.78 -20.32 0.21
CA ARG A 321 0.36 -20.74 0.17
C ARG A 321 -0.58 -19.62 -0.27
N VAL A 322 -0.27 -18.35 0.07
CA VAL A 322 -1.02 -17.16 -0.35
C VAL A 322 -0.99 -17.01 -1.86
N VAL A 323 0.19 -17.09 -2.45
CA VAL A 323 0.40 -16.93 -3.90
C VAL A 323 -0.20 -18.11 -4.65
N GLU A 324 0.06 -19.33 -4.20
CA GLU A 324 -0.47 -20.55 -4.81
C GLU A 324 -2.01 -20.60 -4.76
N LEU A 325 -2.62 -20.18 -3.65
CA LEU A 325 -4.07 -20.09 -3.55
C LEU A 325 -4.68 -19.22 -4.65
N VAL A 326 -4.11 -18.01 -4.88
CA VAL A 326 -4.61 -17.11 -5.92
C VAL A 326 -4.44 -17.74 -7.31
N CYS A 327 -3.27 -18.34 -7.58
CA CYS A 327 -2.98 -19.04 -8.84
C CYS A 327 -3.97 -20.17 -9.08
N ASP A 328 -4.25 -21.00 -8.07
CA ASP A 328 -5.16 -22.15 -8.18
C ASP A 328 -6.60 -21.70 -8.42
N LEU A 329 -7.08 -20.65 -7.73
CA LEU A 329 -8.43 -20.13 -7.93
C LEU A 329 -8.62 -19.60 -9.35
N VAL A 330 -7.63 -18.86 -9.88
CA VAL A 330 -7.68 -18.35 -11.25
C VAL A 330 -7.60 -19.49 -12.27
N LYS A 331 -6.74 -20.48 -12.04
CA LYS A 331 -6.67 -21.70 -12.88
C LYS A 331 -7.99 -22.45 -12.92
N GLN A 332 -8.66 -22.64 -11.78
CA GLN A 332 -9.98 -23.27 -11.69
C GLN A 332 -11.08 -22.46 -12.39
N ALA A 333 -10.96 -21.15 -12.39
CA ALA A 333 -11.89 -20.25 -13.08
C ALA A 333 -11.78 -20.32 -14.61
N GLY A 334 -10.63 -20.77 -15.16
CA GLY A 334 -10.35 -20.83 -16.59
C GLY A 334 -10.49 -19.46 -17.25
N ASP A 335 -11.25 -19.37 -18.35
CA ASP A 335 -11.43 -18.13 -19.12
C ASP A 335 -12.17 -17.00 -18.36
N ARG A 336 -12.75 -17.30 -17.19
CA ARG A 336 -13.46 -16.31 -16.37
C ARG A 336 -12.57 -15.36 -15.60
N ALA A 337 -11.27 -15.69 -15.44
CA ALA A 337 -10.31 -14.87 -14.70
C ALA A 337 -8.92 -14.90 -15.33
N ALA A 338 -8.10 -13.91 -14.98
CA ALA A 338 -6.68 -13.87 -15.34
C ALA A 338 -5.87 -13.16 -14.25
N ILE A 339 -4.64 -13.60 -14.00
CA ILE A 339 -3.67 -12.87 -13.18
C ILE A 339 -2.94 -11.87 -14.09
N VAL A 340 -3.05 -10.57 -13.77
CA VAL A 340 -2.52 -9.47 -14.58
C VAL A 340 -1.84 -8.42 -13.71
N ASP A 341 -1.05 -7.54 -14.34
CA ASP A 341 -0.51 -6.36 -13.69
C ASP A 341 -1.55 -5.22 -13.56
N LEU A 342 -1.23 -4.22 -12.73
CA LEU A 342 -2.12 -3.07 -12.51
C LEU A 342 -2.19 -2.14 -13.74
N ASP A 343 -1.17 -2.11 -14.59
CA ASP A 343 -1.19 -1.38 -15.86
C ASP A 343 -2.30 -1.90 -16.80
N THR A 344 -2.44 -3.21 -16.88
CA THR A 344 -3.51 -3.88 -17.65
C THR A 344 -4.88 -3.51 -17.10
N ILE A 345 -5.05 -3.48 -15.76
CA ILE A 345 -6.29 -3.07 -15.12
C ILE A 345 -6.58 -1.58 -15.41
N ALA A 346 -5.60 -0.70 -15.22
CA ALA A 346 -5.75 0.73 -15.45
C ALA A 346 -6.11 1.06 -16.91
N LYS A 347 -5.47 0.39 -17.88
CA LYS A 347 -5.78 0.54 -19.31
C LYS A 347 -7.23 0.15 -19.63
N ARG A 348 -7.73 -0.96 -19.03
CA ARG A 348 -9.13 -1.37 -19.22
C ARG A 348 -10.11 -0.30 -18.71
N VAL A 349 -9.81 0.32 -17.58
CA VAL A 349 -10.65 1.37 -16.99
C VAL A 349 -10.61 2.65 -17.82
N ALA A 350 -9.42 3.06 -18.25
CA ALA A 350 -9.25 4.27 -19.09
C ALA A 350 -9.91 4.15 -20.48
N ALA A 351 -10.00 2.94 -21.02
CA ALA A 351 -10.64 2.68 -22.33
C ALA A 351 -12.18 2.58 -22.26
N ALA A 352 -12.77 2.57 -21.06
CA ALA A 352 -14.22 2.51 -20.88
C ALA A 352 -14.86 3.81 -21.39
N PRO A 353 -15.95 3.77 -22.17
CA PRO A 353 -16.70 4.97 -22.53
C PRO A 353 -17.17 5.68 -21.26
N ARG A 354 -16.93 6.99 -21.21
CA ARG A 354 -17.37 7.87 -20.12
C ARG A 354 -18.84 8.20 -20.23
#